data_c1589d24a00a1a06431b56929be562a3
#
_entry.id   c1589d24a00a1a06431b56929be562a3
#
_cell.length_a   1.000
_cell.length_b   1.000
_cell.length_c   1.000
_cell.angle_alpha   90.00
_cell.angle_beta   90.00
_cell.angle_gamma   90.00
#
_symmetry.space_group_name_H-M   'P 1'
#
loop_
_entity.id
_entity.type
_entity.pdbx_description
1 polymer ?
#
loop_
_entity_poly.entity_id
_entity_poly.type
_entity_poly.pdbx_seq_one_letter_code
_entity_poly.pdbx_strand_id
1 'polypeptide(L)'
;SSLVGVLYILDEPSIGLHQRDNQRLLDTLTRLRDIGNTVIVVEHDEDTMRASDWLVDMGPGAGEHGGRVVAAGPPKTVMKAKESVTGAYLSGRRAIAVPERRPPAEAFLTVRGAAEHNLRGIDVEVPVGRFVTVTGVSGSGKSTLVNDVILRAMQAALLKSRARPGAHAAVEGIEHFDKVIAIDQSPIGRTPRSNPATYTGVFDHIRQLYADTPDAKTRGYKQGRFSFNVKGGRCEACRGDGTLKIEMHFL
;
A
#
# COMPACT_ATOMS: atom_id res chain seq x y z
N SER A 1 -28.18 21.20 -9.23
CA SER A 1 -28.10 21.76 -7.86
C SER A 1 -26.79 21.28 -7.24
N SER A 2 -25.91 22.22 -6.98
CA SER A 2 -24.71 21.91 -6.20
C SER A 2 -25.14 21.58 -4.76
N LEU A 3 -24.69 20.44 -4.22
CA LEU A 3 -24.87 20.08 -2.82
C LEU A 3 -24.11 21.10 -1.97
N VAL A 4 -24.81 21.81 -1.09
CA VAL A 4 -24.27 22.81 -0.15
C VAL A 4 -24.60 22.34 1.27
N GLY A 5 -23.70 22.59 2.23
CA GLY A 5 -23.88 22.17 3.61
C GLY A 5 -23.60 20.69 3.86
N VAL A 6 -22.85 20.05 2.98
CA VAL A 6 -22.46 18.64 3.10
C VAL A 6 -21.13 18.52 3.82
N LEU A 7 -21.00 17.50 4.68
CA LEU A 7 -19.73 17.07 5.24
C LEU A 7 -19.15 15.93 4.39
N TYR A 8 -18.01 16.19 3.75
CA TYR A 8 -17.22 15.19 3.03
C TYR A 8 -16.13 14.67 3.95
N ILE A 9 -15.97 13.35 4.03
CA ILE A 9 -14.90 12.67 4.77
C ILE A 9 -14.17 11.77 3.78
N LEU A 10 -12.87 12.01 3.61
CA LEU A 10 -12.01 11.26 2.70
C LEU A 10 -10.81 10.70 3.48
N ASP A 11 -10.49 9.45 3.23
CA ASP A 11 -9.34 8.76 3.82
C ASP A 11 -8.28 8.54 2.74
N GLU A 12 -7.12 9.19 2.90
CA GLU A 12 -5.96 9.12 2.01
C GLU A 12 -6.30 9.23 0.50
N PRO A 13 -7.04 10.24 0.05
CA PRO A 13 -7.48 10.33 -1.34
C PRO A 13 -6.35 10.58 -2.33
N SER A 14 -5.16 10.98 -1.87
CA SER A 14 -3.96 11.21 -2.70
C SER A 14 -3.20 9.92 -3.03
N ILE A 15 -3.56 8.79 -2.41
CA ILE A 15 -2.80 7.52 -2.57
C ILE A 15 -2.67 7.14 -4.06
N GLY A 16 -1.41 6.91 -4.49
CA GLY A 16 -1.10 6.48 -5.85
C GLY A 16 -1.19 7.57 -6.92
N LEU A 17 -1.52 8.80 -6.55
CA LEU A 17 -1.53 9.92 -7.46
C LEU A 17 -0.12 10.47 -7.72
N HIS A 18 0.12 10.95 -8.93
CA HIS A 18 1.29 11.76 -9.24
C HIS A 18 1.08 13.21 -8.73
N GLN A 19 2.14 13.95 -8.40
CA GLN A 19 2.04 15.35 -7.91
C GLN A 19 1.14 16.24 -8.77
N ARG A 20 1.18 16.10 -10.10
CA ARG A 20 0.29 16.82 -11.01
C ARG A 20 -1.19 16.52 -10.76
N ASP A 21 -1.49 15.26 -10.43
CA ASP A 21 -2.88 14.82 -10.20
C ASP A 21 -3.32 15.22 -8.79
N ASN A 22 -2.38 15.26 -7.81
CA ASN A 22 -2.60 15.82 -6.48
C ASN A 22 -3.07 17.28 -6.52
N GLN A 23 -2.49 18.11 -7.37
CA GLN A 23 -2.94 19.50 -7.51
C GLN A 23 -4.41 19.58 -7.94
N ARG A 24 -4.83 18.74 -8.89
CA ARG A 24 -6.23 18.67 -9.33
C ARG A 24 -7.19 18.20 -8.23
N LEU A 25 -6.73 17.27 -7.40
CA LEU A 25 -7.46 16.83 -6.22
C LEU A 25 -7.63 18.00 -5.24
N LEU A 26 -6.55 18.69 -4.90
CA LEU A 26 -6.56 19.88 -4.03
C LEU A 26 -7.50 20.96 -4.55
N ASP A 27 -7.45 21.29 -5.84
CA ASP A 27 -8.33 22.26 -6.48
C ASP A 27 -9.81 21.85 -6.34
N THR A 28 -10.08 20.54 -6.43
CA THR A 28 -11.44 20.00 -6.26
C THR A 28 -11.90 20.10 -4.81
N LEU A 29 -11.06 19.73 -3.83
CA LEU A 29 -11.36 19.79 -2.40
C LEU A 29 -11.58 21.23 -1.92
N THR A 30 -10.73 22.15 -2.35
CA THR A 30 -10.87 23.58 -2.03
C THR A 30 -12.13 24.16 -2.65
N ARG A 31 -12.47 23.79 -3.89
CA ARG A 31 -13.73 24.18 -4.53
C ARG A 31 -14.96 23.65 -3.78
N LEU A 32 -14.95 22.40 -3.32
CA LEU A 32 -16.03 21.85 -2.50
C LEU A 32 -16.24 22.66 -1.22
N ARG A 33 -15.17 23.05 -0.55
CA ARG A 33 -15.21 23.95 0.62
C ARG A 33 -15.79 25.31 0.25
N ASP A 34 -15.31 25.94 -0.82
CA ASP A 34 -15.64 27.31 -1.20
C ASP A 34 -17.12 27.47 -1.60
N ILE A 35 -17.77 26.41 -2.04
CA ILE A 35 -19.24 26.40 -2.30
C ILE A 35 -20.08 26.15 -1.05
N GLY A 36 -19.49 26.14 0.16
CA GLY A 36 -20.19 26.07 1.44
C GLY A 36 -20.29 24.67 2.05
N ASN A 37 -19.38 23.75 1.70
CA ASN A 37 -19.28 22.45 2.33
C ASN A 37 -18.15 22.41 3.39
N THR A 38 -18.17 21.38 4.21
CA THR A 38 -17.05 21.03 5.10
C THR A 38 -16.35 19.80 4.52
N VAL A 39 -15.01 19.83 4.48
CA VAL A 39 -14.20 18.72 3.97
C VAL A 39 -13.21 18.30 5.06
N ILE A 40 -13.27 17.04 5.48
CA ILE A 40 -12.31 16.41 6.38
C ILE A 40 -11.53 15.39 5.56
N VAL A 41 -10.20 15.51 5.62
CA VAL A 41 -9.30 14.62 4.87
C VAL A 41 -8.28 14.04 5.84
N VAL A 42 -8.14 12.72 5.86
CA VAL A 42 -6.98 12.06 6.47
C VAL A 42 -5.90 12.01 5.43
N GLU A 43 -4.77 12.65 5.68
CA GLU A 43 -3.71 12.79 4.67
C GLU A 43 -2.30 12.83 5.27
N HIS A 44 -1.33 12.44 4.44
CA HIS A 44 0.10 12.47 4.75
C HIS A 44 0.88 13.36 3.76
N ASP A 45 0.22 13.85 2.72
CA ASP A 45 0.80 14.72 1.71
C ASP A 45 1.03 16.13 2.24
N GLU A 46 2.24 16.66 2.05
CA GLU A 46 2.65 17.96 2.57
C GLU A 46 1.84 19.11 1.95
N ASP A 47 1.58 19.05 0.64
CA ASP A 47 0.85 20.11 -0.07
C ASP A 47 -0.59 20.19 0.41
N THR A 48 -1.24 19.05 0.64
CA THR A 48 -2.58 18.96 1.21
C THR A 48 -2.64 19.52 2.63
N MET A 49 -1.68 19.15 3.49
CA MET A 49 -1.60 19.69 4.86
C MET A 49 -1.39 21.21 4.85
N ARG A 50 -0.55 21.74 3.96
CA ARG A 50 -0.31 23.19 3.86
C ARG A 50 -1.49 23.96 3.30
N ALA A 51 -2.29 23.35 2.41
CA ALA A 51 -3.47 23.97 1.80
C ALA A 51 -4.70 23.94 2.70
N SER A 52 -4.70 23.15 3.79
CA SER A 52 -5.83 23.07 4.72
C SER A 52 -6.00 24.37 5.52
N ASP A 53 -7.25 24.71 5.86
CA ASP A 53 -7.56 25.82 6.75
C ASP A 53 -7.25 25.48 8.22
N TRP A 54 -7.42 24.20 8.56
CA TRP A 54 -7.24 23.65 9.90
C TRP A 54 -6.60 22.29 9.85
N LEU A 55 -5.55 22.10 10.62
CA LEU A 55 -4.82 20.83 10.75
C LEU A 55 -4.99 20.29 12.17
N VAL A 56 -5.28 19.01 12.30
CA VAL A 56 -5.32 18.27 13.56
C VAL A 56 -4.22 17.21 13.51
N ASP A 57 -3.20 17.36 14.35
CA ASP A 57 -2.08 16.43 14.45
C ASP A 57 -2.33 15.44 15.58
N MET A 58 -2.38 14.15 15.21
CA MET A 58 -2.64 13.04 16.12
C MET A 58 -1.33 12.35 16.50
N GLY A 59 -1.21 11.98 17.76
CA GLY A 59 0.01 11.32 18.24
C GLY A 59 -0.03 11.00 19.74
N PRO A 60 1.15 11.01 20.43
CA PRO A 60 2.51 11.22 19.88
C PRO A 60 3.09 10.00 19.14
N GLY A 61 2.54 8.81 19.34
CA GLY A 61 2.97 7.56 18.72
C GLY A 61 1.81 6.84 18.03
N ALA A 62 1.98 5.53 17.79
CA ALA A 62 0.97 4.67 17.21
C ALA A 62 0.39 3.68 18.24
N GLY A 63 -0.79 3.12 17.96
CA GLY A 63 -1.47 2.15 18.82
C GLY A 63 -1.73 2.72 20.23
N GLU A 64 -1.35 1.99 21.27
CA GLU A 64 -1.54 2.38 22.67
C GLU A 64 -0.80 3.67 23.08
N HIS A 65 0.23 4.05 22.33
CA HIS A 65 1.00 5.27 22.53
C HIS A 65 0.46 6.48 21.73
N GLY A 66 -0.62 6.30 21.00
CA GLY A 66 -1.27 7.31 20.17
C GLY A 66 -2.58 7.83 20.75
N GLY A 67 -3.48 8.26 19.88
CA GLY A 67 -4.86 8.61 20.20
C GLY A 67 -5.05 9.98 20.90
N ARG A 68 -4.04 10.85 20.88
CA ARG A 68 -4.12 12.20 21.46
C ARG A 68 -3.98 13.26 20.37
N VAL A 69 -4.65 14.38 20.54
CA VAL A 69 -4.39 15.57 19.74
C VAL A 69 -3.13 16.23 20.29
N VAL A 70 -2.06 16.22 19.51
CA VAL A 70 -0.76 16.83 19.86
C VAL A 70 -0.78 18.32 19.56
N ALA A 71 -1.36 18.70 18.43
CA ALA A 71 -1.54 20.09 18.03
C ALA A 71 -2.80 20.23 17.16
N ALA A 72 -3.47 21.36 17.23
CA ALA A 72 -4.58 21.70 16.35
C ALA A 72 -4.60 23.20 16.05
N GLY A 73 -5.00 23.55 14.84
CA GLY A 73 -5.09 24.94 14.39
C GLY A 73 -4.70 25.10 12.91
N PRO A 74 -4.62 26.34 12.42
CA PRO A 74 -4.05 26.60 11.11
C PRO A 74 -2.66 25.99 10.99
N PRO A 75 -2.23 25.55 9.78
CA PRO A 75 -0.93 24.88 9.59
C PRO A 75 0.26 25.60 10.25
N LYS A 76 0.29 26.93 10.19
CA LYS A 76 1.33 27.75 10.84
C LYS A 76 1.39 27.57 12.37
N THR A 77 0.27 27.26 13.01
CA THR A 77 0.21 26.99 14.46
C THR A 77 0.81 25.61 14.75
N VAL A 78 0.43 24.60 14.00
CA VAL A 78 0.96 23.23 14.14
C VAL A 78 2.47 23.20 13.86
N MET A 79 2.94 23.94 12.85
CA MET A 79 4.38 24.10 12.54
C MET A 79 5.20 24.65 13.71
N LYS A 80 4.61 25.45 14.60
CA LYS A 80 5.29 26.00 15.78
C LYS A 80 5.23 25.09 17.00
N ALA A 81 4.34 24.12 17.03
CA ALA A 81 4.17 23.20 18.15
C ALA A 81 5.43 22.33 18.31
N LYS A 82 6.05 22.37 19.50
CA LYS A 82 7.32 21.67 19.78
C LYS A 82 7.16 20.16 19.78
N GLU A 83 6.02 19.67 20.24
CA GLU A 83 5.71 18.25 20.38
C GLU A 83 5.18 17.62 19.07
N SER A 84 4.80 18.43 18.09
CA SER A 84 4.29 17.97 16.81
C SER A 84 5.43 17.51 15.91
N VAL A 85 5.44 16.20 15.63
CA VAL A 85 6.35 15.60 14.64
C VAL A 85 6.01 16.10 13.25
N THR A 86 4.73 16.12 12.89
CA THR A 86 4.22 16.68 11.63
C THR A 86 4.65 18.15 11.48
N GLY A 87 4.44 18.96 12.51
CA GLY A 87 4.87 20.36 12.51
C GLY A 87 6.37 20.54 12.40
N ALA A 88 7.17 19.61 12.95
CA ALA A 88 8.62 19.66 12.83
C ALA A 88 9.07 19.43 11.36
N TYR A 89 8.44 18.49 10.63
CA TYR A 89 8.72 18.26 9.21
C TYR A 89 8.20 19.41 8.35
N LEU A 90 6.96 19.85 8.53
CA LEU A 90 6.38 20.95 7.77
C LEU A 90 7.17 22.26 7.94
N SER A 91 7.78 22.50 9.12
CA SER A 91 8.58 23.69 9.37
C SER A 91 10.05 23.58 8.94
N GLY A 92 10.49 22.41 8.51
CA GLY A 92 11.90 22.14 8.20
C GLY A 92 12.80 21.95 9.42
N ARG A 93 12.28 21.96 10.65
CA ARG A 93 13.06 21.64 11.86
C ARG A 93 13.55 20.19 11.88
N ARG A 94 12.83 19.29 11.20
CA ARG A 94 13.26 17.93 10.86
C ARG A 94 13.18 17.73 9.37
N ALA A 95 14.14 17.00 8.83
CA ALA A 95 14.15 16.60 7.45
C ALA A 95 14.73 15.18 7.33
N ILE A 96 14.32 14.46 6.30
CA ILE A 96 14.96 13.20 5.93
C ILE A 96 16.20 13.57 5.13
N ALA A 97 17.37 13.20 5.65
CA ALA A 97 18.62 13.49 4.96
C ALA A 97 18.66 12.76 3.61
N VAL A 98 18.99 13.49 2.57
CA VAL A 98 19.28 12.88 1.27
C VAL A 98 20.66 12.23 1.36
N PRO A 99 20.78 10.90 1.19
CA PRO A 99 22.07 10.22 1.29
C PRO A 99 22.99 10.62 0.11
N GLU A 100 24.30 10.45 0.32
CA GLU A 100 25.25 10.58 -0.78
C GLU A 100 24.93 9.61 -1.91
N ARG A 101 25.05 10.09 -3.13
CA ARG A 101 24.83 9.25 -4.31
C ARG A 101 25.93 8.20 -4.41
N ARG A 102 25.55 6.97 -4.68
CA ARG A 102 26.50 5.91 -4.97
C ARG A 102 27.22 6.19 -6.30
N PRO A 103 28.47 5.69 -6.47
CA PRO A 103 29.16 5.79 -7.75
C PRO A 103 28.33 5.15 -8.88
N PRO A 104 28.59 5.46 -10.14
CA PRO A 104 27.93 4.82 -11.29
C PRO A 104 27.94 3.31 -11.19
N ALA A 105 26.91 2.66 -11.72
CA ALA A 105 26.84 1.20 -11.76
C ALA A 105 27.74 0.67 -12.88
N GLU A 106 28.34 -0.50 -12.66
CA GLU A 106 29.17 -1.19 -13.66
C GLU A 106 28.34 -2.20 -14.47
N ALA A 107 27.18 -2.60 -13.97
CA ALA A 107 26.28 -3.56 -14.61
C ALA A 107 24.85 -3.04 -14.64
N PHE A 108 24.10 -3.48 -15.64
CA PHE A 108 22.72 -3.05 -15.88
C PHE A 108 21.83 -4.25 -16.22
N LEU A 109 20.59 -4.21 -15.76
CA LEU A 109 19.49 -4.94 -16.36
C LEU A 109 18.93 -4.07 -17.48
N THR A 110 19.01 -4.51 -18.72
CA THR A 110 18.60 -3.73 -19.88
C THR A 110 17.39 -4.38 -20.53
N VAL A 111 16.32 -3.63 -20.68
CA VAL A 111 15.15 -4.01 -21.48
C VAL A 111 15.27 -3.34 -22.83
N ARG A 112 15.15 -4.13 -23.91
CA ARG A 112 15.18 -3.64 -25.29
C ARG A 112 13.81 -3.74 -25.92
N GLY A 113 13.40 -2.67 -26.59
CA GLY A 113 12.22 -2.65 -27.45
C GLY A 113 10.91 -2.95 -26.71
N ALA A 114 10.74 -2.51 -25.47
CA ALA A 114 9.50 -2.73 -24.73
C ALA A 114 8.31 -2.04 -25.42
N ALA A 115 7.32 -2.84 -25.87
CA ALA A 115 6.20 -2.39 -26.72
C ALA A 115 4.84 -2.85 -26.22
N GLU A 116 4.73 -3.31 -24.97
CA GLU A 116 3.46 -3.74 -24.39
C GLU A 116 2.56 -2.54 -24.09
N HIS A 117 1.25 -2.68 -24.35
CA HIS A 117 0.23 -1.65 -24.16
C HIS A 117 0.60 -0.31 -24.81
N ASN A 118 0.87 0.72 -23.99
CA ASN A 118 1.22 2.07 -24.45
C ASN A 118 2.73 2.32 -24.56
N LEU A 119 3.57 1.33 -24.32
CA LEU A 119 5.01 1.43 -24.53
C LEU A 119 5.33 1.44 -26.03
N ARG A 120 6.25 2.31 -26.44
CA ARG A 120 6.54 2.59 -27.86
C ARG A 120 7.89 2.05 -28.31
N GLY A 121 8.18 0.78 -27.97
CA GLY A 121 9.45 0.16 -28.35
C GLY A 121 10.64 0.81 -27.61
N ILE A 122 10.48 1.11 -26.32
CA ILE A 122 11.49 1.82 -25.55
C ILE A 122 12.57 0.87 -25.03
N ASP A 123 13.78 1.39 -24.96
CA ASP A 123 14.90 0.78 -24.25
C ASP A 123 15.05 1.40 -22.88
N VAL A 124 15.27 0.57 -21.85
CA VAL A 124 15.41 1.01 -20.46
C VAL A 124 16.55 0.27 -19.79
N GLU A 125 17.44 1.02 -19.14
CA GLU A 125 18.55 0.49 -18.36
C GLU A 125 18.30 0.68 -16.87
N VAL A 126 18.34 -0.41 -16.10
CA VAL A 126 18.19 -0.42 -14.65
C VAL A 126 19.55 -0.78 -14.03
N PRO A 127 20.23 0.14 -13.35
CA PRO A 127 21.55 -0.11 -12.80
C PRO A 127 21.52 -1.11 -11.66
N VAL A 128 22.37 -2.13 -11.71
CA VAL A 128 22.47 -3.18 -10.69
C VAL A 128 23.04 -2.59 -9.39
N GLY A 129 22.54 -3.07 -8.25
CA GLY A 129 22.98 -2.64 -6.93
C GLY A 129 22.61 -1.19 -6.56
N ARG A 130 21.57 -0.65 -7.19
CA ARG A 130 21.06 0.72 -6.96
C ARG A 130 19.60 0.70 -6.54
N PHE A 131 19.20 1.76 -5.84
CA PHE A 131 17.79 2.05 -5.60
C PHE A 131 17.27 2.86 -6.78
N VAL A 132 16.34 2.28 -7.54
CA VAL A 132 15.80 2.86 -8.77
C VAL A 132 14.33 3.16 -8.59
N THR A 133 13.92 4.36 -8.97
CA THR A 133 12.53 4.79 -8.94
C THR A 133 11.99 4.99 -10.35
N VAL A 134 10.88 4.34 -10.68
CA VAL A 134 10.14 4.57 -11.93
C VAL A 134 8.99 5.52 -11.64
N THR A 135 9.01 6.70 -12.21
CA THR A 135 8.04 7.78 -11.97
C THR A 135 7.38 8.27 -13.26
N GLY A 136 6.32 9.02 -13.13
CA GLY A 136 5.55 9.61 -14.24
C GLY A 136 4.07 9.69 -13.93
N VAL A 137 3.31 10.43 -14.73
CA VAL A 137 1.86 10.61 -14.57
C VAL A 137 1.09 9.30 -14.60
N SER A 138 -0.13 9.28 -14.04
CA SER A 138 -0.99 8.11 -14.10
C SER A 138 -1.24 7.70 -15.55
N GLY A 139 -1.20 6.38 -15.84
CA GLY A 139 -1.36 5.85 -17.20
C GLY A 139 -0.14 5.99 -18.11
N SER A 140 1.03 6.47 -17.64
CA SER A 140 2.23 6.62 -18.47
C SER A 140 2.94 5.32 -18.85
N GLY A 141 2.49 4.15 -18.36
CA GLY A 141 3.10 2.85 -18.68
C GLY A 141 4.07 2.31 -17.63
N LYS A 142 4.21 2.96 -16.46
CA LYS A 142 5.11 2.49 -15.38
C LYS A 142 4.86 1.05 -14.96
N SER A 143 3.60 0.73 -14.66
CA SER A 143 3.20 -0.64 -14.26
C SER A 143 3.38 -1.63 -15.38
N THR A 144 3.13 -1.24 -16.62
CA THR A 144 3.36 -2.07 -17.80
C THR A 144 4.85 -2.41 -17.94
N LEU A 145 5.73 -1.40 -17.84
CA LEU A 145 7.17 -1.64 -17.89
C LEU A 145 7.64 -2.53 -16.74
N VAL A 146 7.28 -2.19 -15.51
CA VAL A 146 7.82 -2.88 -14.31
C VAL A 146 7.17 -4.25 -14.11
N ASN A 147 5.84 -4.33 -14.13
CA ASN A 147 5.13 -5.57 -13.77
C ASN A 147 4.94 -6.50 -14.98
N ASP A 148 4.55 -5.96 -16.14
CA ASP A 148 4.22 -6.80 -17.29
C ASP A 148 5.47 -7.20 -18.08
N VAL A 149 6.46 -6.32 -18.20
CA VAL A 149 7.70 -6.63 -18.94
C VAL A 149 8.78 -7.15 -17.98
N ILE A 150 9.34 -6.30 -17.11
CA ILE A 150 10.52 -6.63 -16.30
C ILE A 150 10.23 -7.79 -15.34
N LEU A 151 9.23 -7.66 -14.48
CA LEU A 151 8.93 -8.67 -13.46
C LEU A 151 8.64 -10.03 -14.08
N ARG A 152 7.80 -10.08 -15.12
CA ARG A 152 7.46 -11.35 -15.77
C ARG A 152 8.65 -11.96 -16.51
N ALA A 153 9.51 -11.15 -17.13
CA ALA A 153 10.74 -11.64 -17.75
C ALA A 153 11.68 -12.25 -16.71
N MET A 154 11.88 -11.57 -15.59
CA MET A 154 12.69 -12.07 -14.47
C MET A 154 12.11 -13.34 -13.85
N GLN A 155 10.78 -13.40 -13.66
CA GLN A 155 10.11 -14.60 -13.15
C GLN A 155 10.24 -15.80 -14.10
N ALA A 156 10.11 -15.56 -15.41
CA ALA A 156 10.28 -16.62 -16.40
C ALA A 156 11.72 -17.16 -16.39
N ALA A 157 12.72 -16.28 -16.33
CA ALA A 157 14.12 -16.67 -16.38
C ALA A 157 14.62 -17.32 -15.07
N LEU A 158 14.37 -16.69 -13.92
CA LEU A 158 14.95 -17.11 -12.63
C LEU A 158 14.11 -18.16 -11.89
N LEU A 159 12.78 -18.09 -11.99
CA LEU A 159 11.88 -18.99 -11.29
C LEU A 159 11.25 -20.07 -12.18
N LYS A 160 11.65 -20.14 -13.45
CA LYS A 160 11.06 -21.04 -14.46
C LYS A 160 9.53 -20.96 -14.50
N SER A 161 9.00 -19.77 -14.22
CA SER A 161 7.56 -19.50 -14.19
C SER A 161 6.99 -19.57 -15.62
N ARG A 162 5.70 -19.93 -15.72
CA ARG A 162 4.94 -19.85 -16.98
C ARG A 162 4.47 -18.42 -17.30
N ALA A 163 4.91 -17.42 -16.52
CA ALA A 163 4.60 -16.02 -16.80
C ALA A 163 5.09 -15.64 -18.20
N ARG A 164 4.20 -15.05 -18.98
CA ARG A 164 4.55 -14.51 -20.31
C ARG A 164 4.85 -13.02 -20.11
N PRO A 165 6.09 -12.59 -20.39
CA PRO A 165 6.41 -11.17 -20.41
C PRO A 165 5.60 -10.43 -21.47
N GLY A 166 5.31 -9.16 -21.24
CA GLY A 166 4.75 -8.27 -22.23
C GLY A 166 5.68 -8.10 -23.45
N ALA A 167 5.17 -7.55 -24.53
CA ALA A 167 5.90 -7.40 -25.77
C ALA A 167 7.20 -6.61 -25.59
N HIS A 168 8.34 -7.22 -25.91
CA HIS A 168 9.68 -6.65 -25.87
C HIS A 168 10.61 -7.43 -26.79
N ALA A 169 11.77 -6.85 -27.16
CA ALA A 169 12.74 -7.52 -28.00
C ALA A 169 13.68 -8.43 -27.19
N ALA A 170 14.26 -7.93 -26.09
CA ALA A 170 15.17 -8.67 -25.23
C ALA A 170 15.21 -8.10 -23.81
N VAL A 171 15.65 -8.92 -22.85
CA VAL A 171 16.08 -8.49 -21.50
C VAL A 171 17.47 -9.08 -21.27
N GLU A 172 18.44 -8.18 -21.05
CA GLU A 172 19.86 -8.48 -20.89
C GLU A 172 20.28 -8.21 -19.44
N GLY A 173 21.32 -8.88 -18.92
CA GLY A 173 21.85 -8.65 -17.56
C GLY A 173 21.07 -9.41 -16.47
N ILE A 174 20.24 -10.38 -16.82
CA ILE A 174 19.48 -11.20 -15.86
C ILE A 174 20.43 -12.02 -14.95
N GLU A 175 21.60 -12.37 -15.46
CA GLU A 175 22.64 -13.14 -14.76
C GLU A 175 23.19 -12.44 -13.51
N HIS A 176 22.94 -11.16 -13.37
CA HIS A 176 23.32 -10.40 -12.17
C HIS A 176 22.36 -10.61 -10.99
N PHE A 177 21.30 -11.40 -11.15
CA PHE A 177 20.27 -11.59 -10.13
C PHE A 177 20.02 -13.08 -9.83
N ASP A 178 20.01 -13.43 -8.56
CA ASP A 178 19.71 -14.80 -8.11
C ASP A 178 18.22 -15.07 -8.02
N LYS A 179 17.41 -14.05 -7.70
CA LYS A 179 15.96 -14.16 -7.54
C LYS A 179 15.26 -12.82 -7.73
N VAL A 180 13.96 -12.88 -8.00
CA VAL A 180 13.07 -11.72 -8.00
C VAL A 180 11.99 -11.87 -6.95
N ILE A 181 11.72 -10.80 -6.20
CA ILE A 181 10.64 -10.72 -5.21
C ILE A 181 9.76 -9.54 -5.63
N ALA A 182 8.48 -9.81 -5.82
CA ALA A 182 7.48 -8.78 -6.08
C ALA A 182 6.70 -8.52 -4.79
N ILE A 183 6.60 -7.25 -4.43
CA ILE A 183 5.75 -6.77 -3.32
C ILE A 183 4.77 -5.79 -3.92
N ASP A 184 3.50 -6.04 -3.76
CA ASP A 184 2.42 -5.20 -4.27
C ASP A 184 1.50 -4.73 -3.14
N GLN A 185 0.53 -3.88 -3.47
CA GLN A 185 -0.47 -3.37 -2.54
C GLN A 185 -1.71 -4.27 -2.44
N SER A 186 -1.66 -5.48 -2.98
CA SER A 186 -2.78 -6.41 -2.89
C SER A 186 -3.06 -6.75 -1.43
N PRO A 187 -4.34 -6.82 -1.03
CA PRO A 187 -4.68 -7.27 0.32
C PRO A 187 -4.09 -8.65 0.60
N ILE A 188 -3.58 -8.85 1.82
CA ILE A 188 -3.13 -10.16 2.28
C ILE A 188 -4.35 -11.09 2.31
N GLY A 189 -4.47 -11.91 1.26
CA GLY A 189 -5.59 -12.81 1.06
C GLY A 189 -6.81 -12.18 0.40
N ARG A 190 -7.49 -12.98 -0.42
CA ARG A 190 -8.67 -12.57 -1.20
C ARG A 190 -9.99 -12.91 -0.51
N THR A 191 -9.95 -13.45 0.70
CA THR A 191 -11.14 -13.90 1.42
C THR A 191 -11.07 -13.47 2.89
N PRO A 192 -12.20 -13.31 3.59
CA PRO A 192 -12.24 -13.04 5.04
C PRO A 192 -11.47 -14.07 5.90
N ARG A 193 -11.22 -15.25 5.34
CA ARG A 193 -10.47 -16.35 6.00
C ARG A 193 -8.96 -16.20 5.89
N SER A 194 -8.49 -15.29 5.06
CA SER A 194 -7.08 -15.03 4.84
C SER A 194 -6.68 -13.79 5.63
N ASN A 195 -6.01 -14.01 6.75
CA ASN A 195 -5.53 -12.96 7.64
C ASN A 195 -4.00 -13.05 7.78
N PRO A 196 -3.33 -12.04 8.34
CA PRO A 196 -1.87 -12.03 8.51
C PRO A 196 -1.33 -13.26 9.23
N ALA A 197 -2.00 -13.75 10.28
CA ALA A 197 -1.57 -14.92 11.04
C ALA A 197 -1.63 -16.22 10.23
N THR A 198 -2.62 -16.34 9.33
CA THR A 198 -2.70 -17.47 8.40
C THR A 198 -1.63 -17.38 7.32
N TYR A 199 -1.40 -16.17 6.78
CA TYR A 199 -0.42 -15.94 5.73
C TYR A 199 1.02 -16.20 6.20
N THR A 200 1.36 -15.78 7.41
CA THR A 200 2.69 -15.97 8.00
C THR A 200 2.90 -17.37 8.61
N GLY A 201 1.86 -18.22 8.65
CA GLY A 201 1.91 -19.53 9.27
C GLY A 201 1.85 -19.53 10.80
N VAL A 202 1.79 -18.37 11.46
CA VAL A 202 1.69 -18.27 12.93
C VAL A 202 0.45 -18.97 13.46
N PHE A 203 -0.64 -18.97 12.70
CA PHE A 203 -1.87 -19.62 13.13
C PHE A 203 -1.74 -21.15 13.26
N ASP A 204 -0.80 -21.77 12.53
CA ASP A 204 -0.53 -23.21 12.67
C ASP A 204 0.06 -23.53 14.05
N HIS A 205 0.98 -22.70 14.53
CA HIS A 205 1.54 -22.82 15.87
C HIS A 205 0.50 -22.58 16.96
N ILE A 206 -0.38 -21.58 16.77
CA ILE A 206 -1.50 -21.31 17.69
C ILE A 206 -2.43 -22.52 17.76
N ARG A 207 -2.84 -23.09 16.62
CA ARG A 207 -3.69 -24.28 16.59
C ARG A 207 -3.06 -25.50 17.26
N GLN A 208 -1.75 -25.69 17.08
CA GLN A 208 -1.03 -26.75 17.74
C GLN A 208 -1.02 -26.54 19.26
N LEU A 209 -0.72 -25.31 19.72
CA LEU A 209 -0.75 -25.00 21.14
C LEU A 209 -2.10 -25.33 21.80
N TYR A 210 -3.21 -24.97 21.15
CA TYR A 210 -4.53 -25.31 21.65
C TYR A 210 -4.81 -26.82 21.61
N ALA A 211 -4.35 -27.54 20.60
CA ALA A 211 -4.52 -28.99 20.52
C ALA A 211 -3.71 -29.74 21.60
N ASP A 212 -2.63 -29.12 22.09
CA ASP A 212 -1.79 -29.71 23.12
C ASP A 212 -2.28 -29.47 24.55
N THR A 213 -3.31 -28.66 24.75
CA THR A 213 -3.88 -28.42 26.06
C THR A 213 -4.48 -29.70 26.65
N PRO A 214 -4.48 -29.89 28.00
CA PRO A 214 -5.05 -31.05 28.65
C PRO A 214 -6.53 -31.32 28.28
N ASP A 215 -7.32 -30.27 28.22
CA ASP A 215 -8.75 -30.36 27.86
C ASP A 215 -8.94 -30.82 26.41
N ALA A 216 -8.12 -30.34 25.47
CA ALA A 216 -8.18 -30.78 24.09
C ALA A 216 -7.80 -32.25 23.94
N LYS A 217 -6.75 -32.69 24.63
CA LYS A 217 -6.31 -34.09 24.64
C LYS A 217 -7.37 -35.01 25.23
N THR A 218 -7.97 -34.64 26.34
CA THR A 218 -9.04 -35.41 26.97
C THR A 218 -10.25 -35.56 26.03
N ARG A 219 -10.55 -34.53 25.22
CA ARG A 219 -11.67 -34.56 24.26
C ARG A 219 -11.29 -35.13 22.90
N GLY A 220 -10.04 -35.52 22.68
CA GLY A 220 -9.51 -35.99 21.39
C GLY A 220 -9.49 -34.93 20.30
N TYR A 221 -9.40 -33.65 20.65
CA TYR A 221 -9.35 -32.54 19.69
C TYR A 221 -7.96 -32.44 19.06
N LYS A 222 -7.93 -32.40 17.73
CA LYS A 222 -6.73 -32.17 16.92
C LYS A 222 -6.71 -30.73 16.40
N GLN A 223 -5.62 -30.28 15.79
CA GLN A 223 -5.45 -28.95 15.20
C GLN A 223 -6.64 -28.46 14.37
N GLY A 224 -7.27 -29.37 13.59
CA GLY A 224 -8.43 -29.03 12.77
C GLY A 224 -9.62 -28.49 13.55
N ARG A 225 -9.76 -28.88 14.84
CA ARG A 225 -10.84 -28.40 15.72
C ARG A 225 -10.71 -26.89 16.03
N PHE A 226 -9.52 -26.37 15.98
CA PHE A 226 -9.19 -24.96 16.24
C PHE A 226 -9.02 -24.15 14.95
N SER A 227 -9.50 -24.68 13.81
CA SER A 227 -9.44 -24.01 12.52
C SER A 227 -10.80 -23.45 12.12
N PHE A 228 -10.84 -22.18 11.76
CA PHE A 228 -12.03 -21.55 11.20
C PHE A 228 -12.27 -21.91 9.71
N ASN A 229 -11.32 -22.63 9.07
CA ASN A 229 -11.43 -23.05 7.67
C ASN A 229 -11.95 -24.48 7.49
N VAL A 230 -11.80 -25.32 8.49
CA VAL A 230 -12.07 -26.77 8.39
C VAL A 230 -13.44 -27.11 9.01
N LYS A 231 -14.21 -27.94 8.31
CA LYS A 231 -15.47 -28.46 8.85
C LYS A 231 -15.22 -29.21 10.18
N GLY A 232 -16.06 -28.94 11.18
CA GLY A 232 -15.89 -29.46 12.53
C GLY A 232 -15.04 -28.57 13.46
N GLY A 233 -14.28 -27.64 12.92
CA GLY A 233 -13.59 -26.58 13.68
C GLY A 233 -14.27 -25.23 13.52
N ARG A 234 -14.74 -24.93 12.31
CA ARG A 234 -15.38 -23.65 11.97
C ARG A 234 -16.83 -23.57 12.45
N CYS A 235 -17.34 -22.37 12.60
CA CYS A 235 -18.77 -22.10 12.70
C CYS A 235 -19.46 -22.44 11.37
N GLU A 236 -20.48 -23.31 11.38
CA GLU A 236 -21.17 -23.69 10.15
C GLU A 236 -22.16 -22.62 9.67
N ALA A 237 -22.61 -21.69 10.53
CA ALA A 237 -23.47 -20.58 10.12
C ALA A 237 -22.73 -19.58 9.22
N CYS A 238 -21.59 -19.06 9.67
CA CYS A 238 -20.76 -18.15 8.87
C CYS A 238 -19.68 -18.87 8.04
N ARG A 239 -19.57 -20.19 8.15
CA ARG A 239 -18.58 -21.04 7.46
C ARG A 239 -17.12 -20.59 7.66
N GLY A 240 -16.84 -19.87 8.74
CA GLY A 240 -15.53 -19.34 9.06
C GLY A 240 -15.28 -17.89 8.65
N ASP A 241 -16.24 -17.20 8.07
CA ASP A 241 -16.10 -15.83 7.62
C ASP A 241 -16.26 -14.80 8.75
N GLY A 242 -16.74 -15.22 9.92
CA GLY A 242 -16.97 -14.33 11.09
C GLY A 242 -18.23 -13.48 10.97
N THR A 243 -18.72 -13.28 9.75
CA THR A 243 -19.90 -12.47 9.42
C THR A 243 -20.87 -13.27 8.56
N LEU A 244 -22.16 -12.97 8.64
CA LEU A 244 -23.19 -13.48 7.74
C LEU A 244 -23.45 -12.43 6.68
N LYS A 245 -23.19 -12.76 5.42
CA LYS A 245 -23.53 -11.91 4.29
C LYS A 245 -24.96 -12.17 3.86
N ILE A 246 -25.83 -11.18 4.06
CA ILE A 246 -27.24 -11.23 3.62
C ILE A 246 -27.31 -10.45 2.30
N GLU A 247 -27.55 -11.14 1.19
CA GLU A 247 -27.80 -10.51 -0.09
C GLU A 247 -29.28 -10.12 -0.17
N MET A 248 -29.56 -8.82 -0.19
CA MET A 248 -30.90 -8.31 -0.41
C MET A 248 -31.09 -8.08 -1.91
N HIS A 249 -31.91 -8.92 -2.54
CA HIS A 249 -32.21 -8.84 -3.98
C HIS A 249 -33.27 -7.80 -4.35
N PHE A 250 -33.56 -6.82 -3.48
CA PHE A 250 -34.67 -5.86 -3.66
C PHE A 250 -34.21 -4.40 -3.76
N LEU A 251 -33.00 -4.14 -4.26
CA LEU A 251 -32.60 -2.77 -4.63
C LEU A 251 -32.03 -2.75 -6.04
#